data_d50c5bf1e3d230470e9493247b871f90
#
_entry.id   d50c5bf1e3d230470e9493247b871f90
#
_cell.length_a   1.000
_cell.length_b   1.000
_cell.length_c   1.000
_cell.angle_alpha   90.00
_cell.angle_beta   90.00
_cell.angle_gamma   90.00
#
_symmetry.space_group_name_H-M   'P 1'
#
loop_
_entity.id
_entity.type
_entity.pdbx_description
1 polymer ?
#
loop_
_entity_poly.entity_id
_entity_poly.type
_entity_poly.pdbx_seq_one_letter_code
_entity_poly.pdbx_strand_id
1 'polypeptide(L)'
;MLRMRVQGVLVVLCLVTLALVGCATMQGAGGTAQPPQVKLERVEVASYFPYAAPPARVPLVLAFVYKVSNPNDTPVALEEMKFTVSFEAKPGEFFALNTPTVYETMYIPGKTSNELRVTTVLDSLIAPGNLAVTSGQRVLALGLKPGDVVKEWWEKIGDFSFGVKVSEGVAIFNGASVIVSFEDSFPKK
;
A
#
# COMPACT_ATOMS: atom_id res chain seq x y z
N MET A 1 52.41 48.91 -24.25
CA MET A 1 51.21 48.16 -24.65
C MET A 1 51.10 46.74 -24.07
N LEU A 2 52.18 46.04 -23.73
CA LEU A 2 52.16 44.66 -23.24
C LEU A 2 51.58 44.55 -21.80
N ARG A 3 51.90 45.47 -20.89
CA ARG A 3 51.44 45.47 -19.48
C ARG A 3 49.90 45.63 -19.31
N MET A 4 49.25 46.39 -20.18
CA MET A 4 47.79 46.59 -20.13
C MET A 4 47.02 45.34 -20.54
N ARG A 5 47.56 44.53 -21.43
CA ARG A 5 46.93 43.26 -21.86
C ARG A 5 46.98 42.17 -20.79
N VAL A 6 48.05 42.12 -20.01
CA VAL A 6 48.22 41.12 -18.94
C VAL A 6 47.28 41.43 -17.77
N GLN A 7 47.06 42.71 -17.41
CA GLN A 7 46.11 43.08 -16.36
C GLN A 7 44.66 42.78 -16.74
N GLY A 8 44.26 42.98 -18.00
CA GLY A 8 42.92 42.63 -18.47
C GLY A 8 42.64 41.12 -18.41
N VAL A 9 43.61 40.28 -18.77
CA VAL A 9 43.49 38.81 -18.72
C VAL A 9 43.40 38.33 -17.28
N LEU A 10 44.16 38.93 -16.35
CA LEU A 10 44.13 38.52 -14.93
C LEU A 10 42.79 38.87 -14.25
N VAL A 11 42.18 40.02 -14.58
CA VAL A 11 40.88 40.42 -14.05
C VAL A 11 39.76 39.54 -14.59
N VAL A 12 39.79 39.16 -15.87
CA VAL A 12 38.80 38.25 -16.47
C VAL A 12 38.95 36.85 -15.88
N LEU A 13 40.18 36.38 -15.62
CA LEU A 13 40.40 35.06 -14.99
C LEU A 13 39.89 35.00 -13.54
N CYS A 14 40.06 36.07 -12.76
CA CYS A 14 39.53 36.21 -11.39
C CYS A 14 37.99 36.25 -11.38
N LEU A 15 37.35 36.94 -12.34
CA LEU A 15 35.90 37.02 -12.45
C LEU A 15 35.28 35.65 -12.83
N VAL A 16 35.93 34.88 -13.68
CA VAL A 16 35.47 33.56 -14.07
C VAL A 16 35.60 32.56 -12.90
N THR A 17 36.66 32.65 -12.10
CA THR A 17 36.82 31.79 -10.91
C THR A 17 35.85 32.13 -9.79
N LEU A 18 35.45 33.39 -9.60
CA LEU A 18 34.40 33.74 -8.63
C LEU A 18 33.01 33.24 -9.05
N ALA A 19 32.72 33.19 -10.35
CA ALA A 19 31.42 32.67 -10.86
C ALA A 19 31.27 31.15 -10.70
N LEU A 20 32.37 30.39 -10.63
CA LEU A 20 32.35 28.94 -10.46
C LEU A 20 32.25 28.50 -8.98
N VAL A 21 32.53 29.35 -8.03
CA VAL A 21 32.40 29.06 -6.59
C VAL A 21 30.98 29.33 -6.07
N GLY A 22 30.15 30.07 -6.80
CA GLY A 22 28.80 30.47 -6.38
C GLY A 22 27.71 29.44 -6.53
N CYS A 23 27.95 28.31 -7.21
CA CYS A 23 26.92 27.26 -7.44
C CYS A 23 27.06 26.01 -6.52
N ALA A 24 27.99 25.99 -5.58
CA ALA A 24 28.28 24.80 -4.76
C ALA A 24 27.73 24.81 -3.34
N THR A 25 26.90 25.81 -2.95
CA THR A 25 26.45 25.94 -1.55
C THR A 25 24.94 25.98 -1.36
N MET A 26 24.17 25.34 -2.25
CA MET A 26 22.75 25.02 -1.97
C MET A 26 22.48 23.51 -2.01
N GLN A 27 23.42 22.69 -1.66
CA GLN A 27 23.11 21.38 -1.09
C GLN A 27 22.82 21.62 0.39
N GLY A 28 21.59 22.06 0.68
CA GLY A 28 21.05 21.95 2.02
C GLY A 28 21.30 20.53 2.50
N ALA A 29 21.62 20.38 3.77
CA ALA A 29 21.78 19.11 4.49
C ALA A 29 20.45 18.32 4.45
N GLY A 30 20.06 17.86 3.27
CA GLY A 30 18.97 16.94 3.03
C GLY A 30 19.55 15.55 3.16
N GLY A 31 19.52 14.99 4.36
CA GLY A 31 19.59 13.54 4.50
C GLY A 31 18.61 12.94 3.49
N THR A 32 19.03 11.92 2.74
CA THR A 32 18.17 11.26 1.75
C THR A 32 16.87 10.86 2.43
N ALA A 33 15.77 11.55 2.06
CA ALA A 33 14.45 11.26 2.62
C ALA A 33 14.13 9.79 2.39
N GLN A 34 13.85 9.05 3.46
CA GLN A 34 13.47 7.65 3.38
C GLN A 34 11.98 7.55 3.05
N PRO A 35 11.57 6.60 2.22
CA PRO A 35 10.15 6.40 1.96
C PRO A 35 9.42 6.01 3.27
N PRO A 36 8.19 6.50 3.48
CA PRO A 36 7.33 6.01 4.54
C PRO A 36 7.13 4.50 4.45
N GLN A 37 6.82 3.86 5.57
CA GLN A 37 6.59 2.41 5.62
C GLN A 37 5.12 2.14 5.89
N VAL A 38 4.54 1.21 5.13
CA VAL A 38 3.16 0.73 5.30
C VAL A 38 3.24 -0.75 5.67
N LYS A 39 2.66 -1.13 6.81
CA LYS A 39 2.67 -2.51 7.31
C LYS A 39 1.29 -2.89 7.82
N LEU A 40 0.77 -4.03 7.37
CA LEU A 40 -0.44 -4.61 7.95
C LEU A 40 -0.12 -5.12 9.36
N GLU A 41 -0.82 -4.63 10.37
CA GLU A 41 -0.66 -5.11 11.75
C GLU A 41 -1.63 -6.25 12.05
N ARG A 42 -2.91 -6.06 11.66
CA ARG A 42 -3.96 -7.06 11.91
C ARG A 42 -5.12 -6.91 10.92
N VAL A 43 -5.89 -7.98 10.82
CA VAL A 43 -7.20 -8.00 10.16
C VAL A 43 -8.24 -8.30 11.23
N GLU A 44 -9.33 -7.56 11.23
CA GLU A 44 -10.43 -7.70 12.19
C GLU A 44 -11.72 -8.05 11.45
N VAL A 45 -12.51 -8.94 12.01
CA VAL A 45 -13.89 -9.15 11.57
C VAL A 45 -14.74 -8.04 12.21
N ALA A 46 -15.03 -6.99 11.44
CA ALA A 46 -15.75 -5.83 11.94
C ALA A 46 -17.26 -6.09 12.09
N SER A 47 -17.82 -6.95 11.23
CA SER A 47 -19.18 -7.45 11.36
C SER A 47 -19.29 -8.82 10.72
N TYR A 48 -19.96 -9.73 11.39
CA TYR A 48 -20.12 -11.12 10.98
C TYR A 48 -21.60 -11.53 11.07
N PHE A 49 -22.04 -12.20 10.02
CA PHE A 49 -23.32 -12.89 9.98
C PHE A 49 -23.09 -14.33 9.54
N PRO A 50 -23.74 -15.34 10.16
CA PRO A 50 -23.60 -16.73 9.76
C PRO A 50 -23.92 -16.91 8.27
N TYR A 51 -23.17 -17.78 7.60
CA TYR A 51 -23.43 -18.09 6.19
C TYR A 51 -24.86 -18.59 6.00
N ALA A 52 -25.53 -18.09 4.97
CA ALA A 52 -26.80 -18.62 4.49
C ALA A 52 -26.69 -18.88 2.98
N ALA A 53 -27.27 -20.01 2.55
CA ALA A 53 -27.20 -20.41 1.14
C ALA A 53 -27.98 -19.42 0.23
N PRO A 54 -27.56 -19.29 -1.04
CA PRO A 54 -28.32 -18.52 -2.03
C PRO A 54 -29.80 -18.90 -2.05
N PRO A 55 -30.72 -17.95 -2.23
CA PRO A 55 -30.48 -16.57 -2.67
C PRO A 55 -30.16 -15.55 -1.56
N ALA A 56 -29.89 -16.01 -0.34
CA ALA A 56 -29.51 -15.10 0.75
C ALA A 56 -28.20 -14.36 0.44
N ARG A 57 -28.15 -13.08 0.84
CA ARG A 57 -26.96 -12.25 0.78
C ARG A 57 -26.45 -12.03 2.20
N VAL A 58 -25.25 -12.50 2.46
CA VAL A 58 -24.61 -12.38 3.77
C VAL A 58 -23.38 -11.52 3.63
N PRO A 59 -23.37 -10.30 4.20
CA PRO A 59 -22.18 -9.47 4.19
C PRO A 59 -21.14 -9.99 5.18
N LEU A 60 -19.87 -9.86 4.80
CA LEU A 60 -18.71 -10.01 5.65
C LEU A 60 -17.95 -8.70 5.63
N VAL A 61 -17.85 -8.04 6.78
CA VAL A 61 -17.16 -6.77 6.91
C VAL A 61 -15.83 -7.01 7.61
N LEU A 62 -14.75 -6.71 6.89
CA LEU A 62 -13.38 -6.80 7.42
C LEU A 62 -12.77 -5.41 7.58
N ALA A 63 -11.97 -5.22 8.60
CA ALA A 63 -11.13 -4.07 8.77
C ALA A 63 -9.65 -4.48 8.72
N PHE A 64 -8.91 -3.83 7.86
CA PHE A 64 -7.47 -3.98 7.70
C PHE A 64 -6.81 -2.82 8.44
N VAL A 65 -6.03 -3.13 9.44
CA VAL A 65 -5.38 -2.13 10.29
C VAL A 65 -3.91 -2.07 9.92
N TYR A 66 -3.50 -0.92 9.40
CA TYR A 66 -2.14 -0.65 8.96
C TYR A 66 -1.45 0.31 9.91
N LYS A 67 -0.18 0.05 10.17
CA LYS A 67 0.74 1.02 10.73
C LYS A 67 1.46 1.72 9.59
N VAL A 68 1.32 3.05 9.53
CA VAL A 68 2.03 3.90 8.57
C VAL A 68 3.07 4.71 9.32
N SER A 69 4.35 4.47 9.04
CA SER A 69 5.48 5.06 9.78
C SER A 69 6.23 6.04 8.90
N ASN A 70 6.54 7.21 9.46
CA ASN A 70 7.35 8.24 8.82
C ASN A 70 8.76 8.27 9.44
N PRO A 71 9.80 7.77 8.75
CA PRO A 71 11.17 7.79 9.26
C PRO A 71 11.87 9.15 9.13
N ASN A 72 11.25 10.15 8.50
CA ASN A 72 11.82 11.46 8.24
C ASN A 72 11.58 12.42 9.42
N ASP A 73 12.31 13.52 9.48
CA ASP A 73 12.09 14.57 10.48
C ASP A 73 10.92 15.50 10.11
N THR A 74 10.58 15.58 8.83
CA THR A 74 9.46 16.38 8.32
C THR A 74 8.18 15.56 8.21
N PRO A 75 6.99 16.17 8.43
CA PRO A 75 5.71 15.48 8.23
C PRO A 75 5.54 14.99 6.80
N VAL A 76 4.82 13.89 6.63
CA VAL A 76 4.33 13.40 5.33
C VAL A 76 2.81 13.28 5.36
N ALA A 77 2.17 13.43 4.21
CA ALA A 77 0.73 13.22 4.04
C ALA A 77 0.50 11.98 3.19
N LEU A 78 -0.19 10.98 3.74
CA LEU A 78 -0.79 9.89 2.95
C LEU A 78 -2.07 10.45 2.31
N GLU A 79 -2.24 10.29 1.00
CA GLU A 79 -3.38 10.85 0.25
C GLU A 79 -4.24 9.77 -0.41
N GLU A 80 -3.61 8.68 -0.80
CA GLU A 80 -4.32 7.54 -1.39
C GLU A 80 -3.66 6.23 -0.95
N MET A 81 -4.48 5.23 -0.70
CA MET A 81 -4.02 3.85 -0.49
C MET A 81 -4.97 2.87 -1.16
N LYS A 82 -4.42 1.94 -1.93
CA LYS A 82 -5.12 0.89 -2.65
C LYS A 82 -4.43 -0.44 -2.41
N PHE A 83 -5.19 -1.53 -2.30
CA PHE A 83 -4.64 -2.88 -2.19
C PHE A 83 -5.65 -3.93 -2.60
N THR A 84 -5.18 -5.12 -2.99
CA THR A 84 -6.02 -6.28 -3.32
C THR A 84 -6.11 -7.21 -2.13
N VAL A 85 -7.33 -7.57 -1.74
CA VAL A 85 -7.64 -8.55 -0.69
C VAL A 85 -7.89 -9.90 -1.32
N SER A 86 -7.15 -10.92 -0.88
CA SER A 86 -7.27 -12.30 -1.34
C SER A 86 -7.41 -13.26 -0.17
N PHE A 87 -8.22 -14.31 -0.35
CA PHE A 87 -8.39 -15.38 0.63
C PHE A 87 -7.77 -16.67 0.14
N GLU A 88 -7.18 -17.42 1.06
CA GLU A 88 -6.61 -18.74 0.81
C GLU A 88 -7.72 -19.80 0.75
N ALA A 89 -7.79 -20.54 -0.36
CA ALA A 89 -8.74 -21.67 -0.51
C ALA A 89 -8.07 -23.04 -0.34
N LYS A 90 -6.78 -23.13 -0.63
CA LYS A 90 -5.90 -24.27 -0.35
C LYS A 90 -4.54 -23.71 0.06
N PRO A 91 -3.68 -24.47 0.75
CA PRO A 91 -2.36 -23.98 1.17
C PRO A 91 -1.58 -23.32 0.02
N GLY A 92 -1.32 -22.02 0.15
CA GLY A 92 -0.62 -21.22 -0.86
C GLY A 92 -1.48 -20.73 -2.03
N GLU A 93 -2.74 -21.12 -2.16
CA GLU A 93 -3.63 -20.77 -3.26
C GLU A 93 -4.59 -19.66 -2.87
N PHE A 94 -4.22 -18.43 -3.20
CA PHE A 94 -4.99 -17.23 -2.87
C PHE A 94 -5.83 -16.76 -4.06
N PHE A 95 -7.04 -16.29 -3.78
CA PHE A 95 -7.99 -15.77 -4.77
C PHE A 95 -8.41 -14.36 -4.39
N ALA A 96 -8.23 -13.43 -5.33
CA ALA A 96 -8.61 -12.03 -5.15
C ALA A 96 -10.14 -11.87 -5.08
N LEU A 97 -10.60 -11.09 -4.11
CA LEU A 97 -12.02 -10.86 -3.85
C LEU A 97 -12.43 -9.40 -3.98
N ASN A 98 -11.57 -8.48 -3.55
CA ASN A 98 -11.87 -7.06 -3.56
C ASN A 98 -10.58 -6.24 -3.62
N THR A 99 -10.71 -4.99 -4.12
CA THR A 99 -9.60 -4.04 -4.20
C THR A 99 -10.05 -2.70 -3.61
N PRO A 100 -10.07 -2.56 -2.27
CA PRO A 100 -10.43 -1.31 -1.62
C PRO A 100 -9.43 -0.19 -1.96
N THR A 101 -9.98 1.01 -2.15
CA THR A 101 -9.21 2.24 -2.34
C THR A 101 -9.68 3.27 -1.32
N VAL A 102 -8.73 3.93 -0.67
CA VAL A 102 -8.96 4.98 0.33
C VAL A 102 -8.38 6.28 -0.19
N TYR A 103 -9.18 7.35 -0.15
CA TYR A 103 -8.82 8.72 -0.52
C TYR A 103 -8.93 9.63 0.70
N GLU A 104 -8.31 9.25 1.78
CA GLU A 104 -8.32 10.02 3.02
C GLU A 104 -6.93 10.59 3.30
N THR A 105 -6.86 11.92 3.42
CA THR A 105 -5.59 12.58 3.75
C THR A 105 -5.26 12.38 5.23
N MET A 106 -4.17 11.68 5.50
CA MET A 106 -3.65 11.46 6.85
C MET A 106 -2.25 12.02 6.99
N TYR A 107 -2.08 13.03 7.86
CA TYR A 107 -0.77 13.60 8.19
C TYR A 107 -0.06 12.74 9.24
N ILE A 108 1.20 12.40 8.96
CA ILE A 108 2.06 11.62 9.85
C ILE A 108 3.25 12.50 10.22
N PRO A 109 3.35 12.95 11.48
CA PRO A 109 4.47 13.77 11.94
C PRO A 109 5.81 13.06 11.76
N GLY A 110 6.89 13.82 11.73
CA GLY A 110 8.23 13.27 11.62
C GLY A 110 8.57 12.31 12.77
N LYS A 111 9.29 11.23 12.47
CA LYS A 111 9.72 10.18 13.43
C LYS A 111 8.58 9.50 14.19
N THR A 112 7.36 9.54 13.65
CA THR A 112 6.19 8.91 14.27
C THR A 112 5.52 7.89 13.36
N SER A 113 4.46 7.28 13.85
CA SER A 113 3.58 6.42 13.07
C SER A 113 2.13 6.64 13.47
N ASN A 114 1.22 6.52 12.50
CA ASN A 114 -0.23 6.53 12.71
C ASN A 114 -0.82 5.18 12.31
N GLU A 115 -1.97 4.86 12.90
CA GLU A 115 -2.78 3.72 12.50
C GLU A 115 -3.82 4.16 11.46
N LEU A 116 -3.94 3.40 10.36
CA LEU A 116 -4.97 3.55 9.36
C LEU A 116 -5.84 2.31 9.34
N ARG A 117 -7.15 2.47 9.55
CA ARG A 117 -8.13 1.39 9.55
C ARG A 117 -8.98 1.46 8.27
N VAL A 118 -8.82 0.49 7.38
CA VAL A 118 -9.55 0.39 6.11
C VAL A 118 -10.60 -0.70 6.21
N THR A 119 -11.86 -0.34 6.06
CA THR A 119 -12.98 -1.28 6.10
C THR A 119 -13.41 -1.66 4.69
N THR A 120 -13.63 -2.95 4.45
CA THR A 120 -14.19 -3.47 3.19
C THR A 120 -15.33 -4.42 3.45
N VAL A 121 -16.26 -4.49 2.50
CA VAL A 121 -17.43 -5.38 2.56
C VAL A 121 -17.32 -6.41 1.43
N LEU A 122 -17.42 -7.67 1.79
CA LEU A 122 -17.56 -8.80 0.88
C LEU A 122 -19.01 -9.32 0.95
N ASP A 123 -19.49 -9.89 -0.14
CA ASP A 123 -20.88 -10.36 -0.26
C ASP A 123 -20.90 -11.83 -0.69
N SER A 124 -21.55 -12.69 0.10
CA SER A 124 -21.56 -14.14 -0.12
C SER A 124 -22.25 -14.56 -1.44
N LEU A 125 -23.16 -13.74 -1.97
CA LEU A 125 -23.83 -14.00 -3.23
C LEU A 125 -22.99 -13.56 -4.45
N ILE A 126 -22.20 -12.50 -4.29
CA ILE A 126 -21.38 -11.93 -5.37
C ILE A 126 -20.03 -12.67 -5.49
N ALA A 127 -19.41 -13.02 -4.37
CA ALA A 127 -18.07 -13.62 -4.34
C ALA A 127 -17.90 -14.88 -5.23
N PRO A 128 -18.87 -15.84 -5.30
CA PRO A 128 -18.74 -17.00 -6.19
C PRO A 128 -18.71 -16.62 -7.67
N GLY A 129 -19.49 -15.60 -8.08
CA GLY A 129 -19.50 -15.08 -9.45
C GLY A 129 -18.16 -14.42 -9.80
N ASN A 130 -17.61 -13.62 -8.90
CA ASN A 130 -16.30 -13.01 -9.08
C ASN A 130 -15.21 -14.09 -9.24
N LEU A 131 -15.20 -15.13 -8.40
CA LEU A 131 -14.26 -16.24 -8.52
C LEU A 131 -14.38 -16.96 -9.88
N ALA A 132 -15.59 -17.20 -10.34
CA ALA A 132 -15.82 -17.85 -11.62
C ALA A 132 -15.30 -17.02 -12.79
N VAL A 133 -15.47 -15.70 -12.76
CA VAL A 133 -15.04 -14.78 -13.82
C VAL A 133 -13.54 -14.53 -13.79
N THR A 134 -12.99 -14.23 -12.62
CA THR A 134 -11.57 -13.81 -12.50
C THR A 134 -10.58 -14.97 -12.45
N SER A 135 -11.02 -16.13 -11.94
CA SER A 135 -10.15 -17.26 -11.61
C SER A 135 -10.75 -18.62 -11.95
N GLY A 136 -11.81 -18.68 -12.79
CA GLY A 136 -12.60 -19.89 -13.02
C GLY A 136 -11.79 -21.09 -13.46
N GLN A 137 -10.84 -20.93 -14.39
CA GLN A 137 -9.97 -22.04 -14.83
C GLN A 137 -9.09 -22.57 -13.70
N ARG A 138 -8.53 -21.68 -12.86
CA ARG A 138 -7.69 -22.05 -11.74
C ARG A 138 -8.51 -22.76 -10.64
N VAL A 139 -9.70 -22.25 -10.35
CA VAL A 139 -10.65 -22.88 -9.41
C VAL A 139 -10.99 -24.30 -9.84
N LEU A 140 -11.31 -24.50 -11.13
CA LEU A 140 -11.61 -25.82 -11.70
C LEU A 140 -10.40 -26.76 -11.69
N ALA A 141 -9.21 -26.27 -12.06
CA ALA A 141 -7.97 -27.05 -12.05
C ALA A 141 -7.62 -27.57 -10.65
N LEU A 142 -7.98 -26.83 -9.61
CA LEU A 142 -7.82 -27.21 -8.22
C LEU A 142 -8.95 -28.13 -7.70
N GLY A 143 -9.92 -28.47 -8.54
CA GLY A 143 -11.09 -29.28 -8.15
C GLY A 143 -12.03 -28.56 -7.16
N LEU A 144 -12.02 -27.22 -7.15
CA LEU A 144 -12.83 -26.40 -6.27
C LEU A 144 -14.15 -26.00 -6.94
N LYS A 145 -15.17 -25.75 -6.13
CA LYS A 145 -16.43 -25.13 -6.55
C LYS A 145 -16.55 -23.76 -5.90
N PRO A 146 -16.76 -22.66 -6.66
CA PRO A 146 -16.80 -21.31 -6.11
C PRO A 146 -17.73 -21.14 -4.90
N GLY A 147 -18.93 -21.72 -4.95
CA GLY A 147 -19.90 -21.62 -3.85
C GLY A 147 -19.43 -22.30 -2.56
N ASP A 148 -18.80 -23.49 -2.68
CA ASP A 148 -18.30 -24.23 -1.53
C ASP A 148 -17.12 -23.50 -0.88
N VAL A 149 -16.24 -22.93 -1.69
CA VAL A 149 -15.10 -22.13 -1.23
C VAL A 149 -15.57 -20.88 -0.46
N VAL A 150 -16.54 -20.15 -1.01
CA VAL A 150 -17.09 -18.96 -0.34
C VAL A 150 -17.79 -19.34 0.95
N LYS A 151 -18.57 -20.43 0.97
CA LYS A 151 -19.17 -20.95 2.20
C LYS A 151 -18.11 -21.22 3.27
N GLU A 152 -17.06 -21.95 2.90
CA GLU A 152 -15.97 -22.28 3.82
C GLU A 152 -15.29 -21.03 4.41
N TRP A 153 -15.04 -20.00 3.59
CA TRP A 153 -14.46 -18.75 4.05
C TRP A 153 -15.37 -18.04 5.08
N TRP A 154 -16.67 -17.96 4.80
CA TRP A 154 -17.63 -17.33 5.75
C TRP A 154 -17.72 -18.08 7.07
N GLU A 155 -17.70 -19.41 7.03
CA GLU A 155 -17.78 -20.23 8.23
C GLU A 155 -16.49 -20.18 9.07
N LYS A 156 -15.32 -19.95 8.43
CA LYS A 156 -14.01 -20.04 9.07
C LYS A 156 -13.33 -18.69 9.32
N ILE A 157 -13.91 -17.58 8.88
CA ILE A 157 -13.28 -16.27 9.02
C ILE A 157 -13.13 -15.82 10.47
N GLY A 158 -14.01 -16.26 11.36
CA GLY A 158 -14.03 -15.82 12.75
C GLY A 158 -12.77 -16.16 13.54
N ASP A 159 -12.10 -17.27 13.20
CA ASP A 159 -10.85 -17.71 13.82
C ASP A 159 -9.63 -17.58 12.90
N PHE A 160 -9.81 -17.02 11.70
CA PHE A 160 -8.75 -16.89 10.67
C PHE A 160 -8.01 -18.22 10.42
N SER A 161 -8.75 -19.33 10.32
CA SER A 161 -8.16 -20.67 10.04
C SER A 161 -7.63 -20.82 8.62
N PHE A 162 -7.76 -19.79 7.78
CA PHE A 162 -7.13 -19.67 6.47
C PHE A 162 -6.39 -18.32 6.32
N GLY A 163 -5.50 -18.24 5.34
CA GLY A 163 -4.71 -17.04 5.09
C GLY A 163 -5.51 -15.92 4.41
N VAL A 164 -5.34 -14.69 4.87
CA VAL A 164 -5.77 -13.46 4.20
C VAL A 164 -4.53 -12.77 3.68
N LYS A 165 -4.44 -12.57 2.35
CA LYS A 165 -3.30 -11.88 1.72
C LYS A 165 -3.73 -10.50 1.26
N VAL A 166 -2.87 -9.53 1.52
CA VAL A 166 -2.87 -8.19 0.93
C VAL A 166 -1.77 -8.16 -0.12
N SER A 167 -2.11 -7.84 -1.37
CA SER A 167 -1.16 -7.73 -2.48
C SER A 167 -1.44 -6.51 -3.34
N GLU A 168 -0.51 -6.18 -4.24
CA GLU A 168 -0.62 -5.03 -5.13
C GLU A 168 -0.90 -3.72 -4.36
N GLY A 169 -0.41 -3.67 -3.12
CA GLY A 169 -0.57 -2.50 -2.26
C GLY A 169 0.22 -1.31 -2.79
N VAL A 170 -0.44 -0.16 -2.91
CA VAL A 170 0.16 1.12 -3.28
C VAL A 170 -0.33 2.18 -2.33
N ALA A 171 0.59 2.95 -1.78
CA ALA A 171 0.31 4.12 -0.96
C ALA A 171 0.99 5.35 -1.57
N ILE A 172 0.23 6.44 -1.74
CA ILE A 172 0.66 7.69 -2.37
C ILE A 172 0.78 8.75 -1.30
N PHE A 173 1.95 9.39 -1.25
CA PHE A 173 2.27 10.44 -0.28
C PHE A 173 2.67 11.74 -0.98
N ASN A 174 2.33 12.88 -0.36
CA ASN A 174 2.79 14.22 -0.71
C ASN A 174 2.55 14.57 -2.20
N GLY A 175 1.32 14.47 -2.68
CA GLY A 175 0.97 14.82 -4.07
C GLY A 175 1.62 13.89 -5.09
N ALA A 176 1.68 12.58 -4.82
CA ALA A 176 2.33 11.55 -5.64
C ALA A 176 3.86 11.71 -5.79
N SER A 177 4.51 12.54 -4.95
CA SER A 177 5.98 12.66 -4.94
C SER A 177 6.68 11.43 -4.37
N VAL A 178 5.97 10.63 -3.54
CA VAL A 178 6.46 9.37 -2.99
C VAL A 178 5.38 8.30 -3.14
N ILE A 179 5.73 7.19 -3.80
CA ILE A 179 4.87 6.02 -3.99
C ILE A 179 5.52 4.83 -3.29
N VAL A 180 4.77 4.18 -2.41
CA VAL A 180 5.21 3.02 -1.65
C VAL A 180 4.38 1.81 -2.05
N SER A 181 5.03 0.73 -2.49
CA SER A 181 4.39 -0.56 -2.71
C SER A 181 4.52 -1.44 -1.48
N PHE A 182 3.49 -2.23 -1.18
CA PHE A 182 3.50 -3.14 -0.04
C PHE A 182 2.70 -4.42 -0.31
N GLU A 183 3.10 -5.51 0.33
CA GLU A 183 2.38 -6.77 0.42
C GLU A 183 2.48 -7.30 1.84
N ASP A 184 1.46 -8.01 2.29
CA ASP A 184 1.44 -8.64 3.61
C ASP A 184 0.43 -9.79 3.68
N SER A 185 0.45 -10.54 4.75
CA SER A 185 -0.49 -11.63 5.00
C SER A 185 -0.89 -11.69 6.47
N PHE A 186 -2.08 -12.23 6.71
CA PHE A 186 -2.61 -12.45 8.04
C PHE A 186 -3.29 -13.83 8.11
N PRO A 187 -3.21 -14.59 9.22
CA PRO A 187 -2.33 -14.32 10.36
C PRO A 187 -0.85 -14.37 9.97
N LYS A 188 -0.02 -13.68 10.74
CA LYS A 188 1.44 -13.73 10.57
C LYS A 188 1.94 -15.12 10.96
N LYS A 189 2.63 -15.77 10.05
CA LYS A 189 3.29 -17.09 10.29
C LYS A 189 4.67 -16.89 10.86
#